data_27831e303166e0a47e940cc6876e641b
#
_entry.id   27831e303166e0a47e940cc6876e641b
#
_cell.length_a   1.000
_cell.length_b   1.000
_cell.length_c   1.000
_cell.angle_alpha   90.00
_cell.angle_beta   90.00
_cell.angle_gamma   90.00
#
_symmetry.space_group_name_H-M   'P 1'
#
loop_
_entity.id
_entity.type
_entity.pdbx_description
1 polymer ?
#
loop_
_entity_poly.entity_id
_entity_poly.type
_entity_poly.pdbx_seq_one_letter_code
_entity_poly.pdbx_strand_id
1 'polypeptide(L)'
;MKRILLLGLDPETVDFSDPALPPGMSVEKVHAGIAVATKQFADHGWESDVGYIRPDETAGPAVERQLRSAKFDCVVIGAGVRLPPRNLALLDVVINAVRKAAPDAAIAFNTRPDDSAAAAARWVAAGN
;
A
#
# COMPACT_ATOMS: atom_id res chain seq x y z
N MET A 1 -3.45 13.28 14.71
CA MET A 1 -4.07 12.03 14.24
C MET A 1 -3.10 11.28 13.37
N LYS A 2 -2.98 9.99 13.54
CA LYS A 2 -2.10 9.16 12.72
C LYS A 2 -2.62 9.08 11.29
N ARG A 3 -1.70 9.01 10.34
CA ARG A 3 -2.04 8.93 8.91
C ARG A 3 -1.35 7.73 8.27
N ILE A 4 -2.13 6.95 7.55
CA ILE A 4 -1.69 5.72 6.89
C ILE A 4 -1.72 5.94 5.37
N LEU A 5 -0.68 5.51 4.68
CA LEU A 5 -0.70 5.43 3.23
C LEU A 5 -0.87 3.97 2.82
N LEU A 6 -1.92 3.67 2.09
CA LEU A 6 -2.07 2.36 1.43
C LEU A 6 -1.49 2.49 0.02
N LEU A 7 -0.41 1.78 -0.24
CA LEU A 7 0.34 1.89 -1.47
C LEU A 7 0.24 0.59 -2.26
N GLY A 8 -0.26 0.65 -3.47
CA GLY A 8 -0.42 -0.54 -4.30
C GLY A 8 -0.18 -0.26 -5.77
N LEU A 9 -0.15 -1.33 -6.56
CA LEU A 9 -0.11 -1.19 -8.01
C LEU A 9 -1.42 -0.59 -8.51
N ASP A 10 -1.32 0.25 -9.53
CA ASP A 10 -2.48 0.67 -10.31
C ASP A 10 -3.18 -0.60 -10.83
N PRO A 11 -4.45 -0.86 -10.44
CA PRO A 11 -5.11 -2.10 -10.83
C PRO A 11 -5.19 -2.31 -12.33
N GLU A 12 -5.18 -1.25 -13.11
CA GLU A 12 -5.18 -1.33 -14.58
C GLU A 12 -3.87 -1.92 -15.14
N THR A 13 -2.80 -1.97 -14.35
CA THR A 13 -1.50 -2.53 -14.75
C THR A 13 -1.27 -3.95 -14.26
N VAL A 14 -2.22 -4.53 -13.52
CA VAL A 14 -2.07 -5.85 -12.90
C VAL A 14 -2.54 -6.94 -13.86
N ASP A 15 -1.72 -7.98 -14.00
CA ASP A 15 -2.12 -9.21 -14.69
C ASP A 15 -2.78 -10.14 -13.66
N PHE A 16 -4.12 -10.15 -13.64
CA PHE A 16 -4.88 -10.95 -12.69
C PHE A 16 -4.87 -12.45 -13.00
N SER A 17 -4.31 -12.85 -14.15
CA SER A 17 -4.11 -14.26 -14.46
C SER A 17 -2.84 -14.85 -13.84
N ASP A 18 -2.00 -14.00 -13.22
CA ASP A 18 -0.76 -14.42 -12.60
C ASP A 18 -1.06 -15.38 -11.43
N PRO A 19 -0.51 -16.62 -11.44
CA PRO A 19 -0.77 -17.58 -10.37
C PRO A 19 -0.18 -17.17 -9.02
N ALA A 20 0.74 -16.19 -8.97
CA ALA A 20 1.26 -15.65 -7.72
C ALA A 20 0.26 -14.77 -6.98
N LEU A 21 -0.82 -14.34 -7.64
CA LEU A 21 -1.87 -13.54 -7.04
C LEU A 21 -3.00 -14.41 -6.52
N PRO A 22 -3.78 -13.93 -5.52
CA PRO A 22 -4.95 -14.66 -5.06
C PRO A 22 -5.93 -14.91 -6.20
N PRO A 23 -6.53 -16.12 -6.29
CA PRO A 23 -7.46 -16.42 -7.37
C PRO A 23 -8.73 -15.58 -7.27
N GLY A 24 -9.32 -15.28 -8.43
CA GLY A 24 -10.59 -14.57 -8.49
C GLY A 24 -10.49 -13.06 -8.30
N MET A 25 -9.30 -12.50 -8.24
CA MET A 25 -9.12 -11.05 -8.13
C MET A 25 -9.43 -10.35 -9.46
N SER A 26 -9.86 -9.10 -9.36
CA SER A 26 -10.19 -8.24 -10.50
C SER A 26 -9.99 -6.78 -10.11
N VAL A 27 -10.04 -5.87 -11.09
CA VAL A 27 -9.98 -4.43 -10.84
C VAL A 27 -11.07 -4.01 -9.85
N GLU A 28 -12.29 -4.48 -10.07
CA GLU A 28 -13.45 -4.15 -9.23
C GLU A 28 -13.27 -4.64 -7.79
N LYS A 29 -12.75 -5.85 -7.62
CA LYS A 29 -12.50 -6.41 -6.28
C LYS A 29 -11.39 -5.69 -5.56
N VAL A 30 -10.35 -5.24 -6.27
CA VAL A 30 -9.28 -4.43 -5.67
C VAL A 30 -9.87 -3.12 -5.16
N HIS A 31 -10.66 -2.42 -5.97
CA HIS A 31 -11.29 -1.16 -5.54
C HIS A 31 -12.24 -1.38 -4.37
N ALA A 32 -13.03 -2.45 -4.37
CA ALA A 32 -13.92 -2.77 -3.26
C ALA A 32 -13.13 -3.03 -1.97
N GLY A 33 -12.03 -3.76 -2.07
CA GLY A 33 -11.15 -4.01 -0.92
C GLY A 33 -10.48 -2.75 -0.38
N ILE A 34 -10.10 -1.84 -1.26
CA ILE A 34 -9.54 -0.54 -0.86
C ILE A 34 -10.58 0.30 -0.12
N ALA A 35 -11.83 0.29 -0.57
CA ALA A 35 -12.92 0.99 0.12
C ALA A 35 -13.12 0.42 1.52
N VAL A 36 -13.07 -0.90 1.68
CA VAL A 36 -13.14 -1.56 2.99
C VAL A 36 -11.96 -1.14 3.86
N ALA A 37 -10.75 -1.13 3.30
CA ALA A 37 -9.55 -0.71 4.02
C ALA A 37 -9.66 0.73 4.53
N THR A 38 -10.11 1.64 3.68
CA THR A 38 -10.28 3.05 4.04
C THR A 38 -11.25 3.22 5.20
N LYS A 39 -12.37 2.50 5.17
CA LYS A 39 -13.32 2.51 6.29
C LYS A 39 -12.70 1.97 7.56
N GLN A 40 -11.97 0.87 7.46
CA GLN A 40 -11.31 0.26 8.63
C GLN A 40 -10.24 1.17 9.22
N PHE A 41 -9.48 1.90 8.40
CA PHE A 41 -8.55 2.90 8.91
C PHE A 41 -9.29 3.98 9.71
N ALA A 42 -10.39 4.48 9.18
CA ALA A 42 -11.21 5.47 9.88
C ALA A 42 -11.76 4.90 11.20
N ASP A 43 -12.19 3.64 11.20
CA ASP A 43 -12.68 2.97 12.42
C ASP A 43 -11.58 2.87 13.50
N HIS A 44 -10.30 2.82 13.10
CA HIS A 44 -9.17 2.86 14.03
C HIS A 44 -8.82 4.28 14.49
N GLY A 45 -9.51 5.30 14.01
CA GLY A 45 -9.22 6.69 14.33
C GLY A 45 -8.05 7.27 13.53
N TRP A 46 -7.77 6.71 12.36
CA TRP A 46 -6.68 7.15 11.49
C TRP A 46 -7.20 7.89 10.27
N GLU A 47 -6.41 8.85 9.79
CA GLU A 47 -6.56 9.37 8.44
C GLU A 47 -5.82 8.45 7.48
N SER A 48 -6.23 8.42 6.22
CA SER A 48 -5.56 7.59 5.23
C SER A 48 -5.62 8.19 3.85
N ASP A 49 -4.62 7.84 3.05
CA ASP A 49 -4.59 8.12 1.62
C ASP A 49 -4.27 6.83 0.88
N VAL A 50 -4.65 6.76 -0.38
CA VAL A 50 -4.32 5.64 -1.27
C VAL A 50 -3.39 6.16 -2.34
N GLY A 51 -2.26 5.49 -2.53
CA GLY A 51 -1.32 5.79 -3.60
C GLY A 51 -1.25 4.63 -4.56
N TYR A 52 -1.28 4.92 -5.86
CA TYR A 52 -1.11 3.93 -6.91
C TYR A 52 0.22 4.13 -7.60
N ILE A 53 0.93 3.03 -7.86
CA ILE A 53 2.18 3.05 -8.62
C ILE A 53 2.08 2.12 -9.82
N ARG A 54 2.89 2.41 -10.82
CA ARG A 54 3.03 1.55 -11.99
C ARG A 54 4.30 0.72 -11.83
N PRO A 55 4.35 -0.50 -12.40
CA PRO A 55 5.54 -1.36 -12.27
C PRO A 55 6.62 -0.95 -13.28
N ASP A 56 7.07 0.29 -13.25
CA ASP A 56 8.05 0.86 -14.15
C ASP A 56 8.93 1.89 -13.41
N GLU A 57 9.73 2.63 -14.15
CA GLU A 57 10.67 3.61 -13.60
C GLU A 57 10.01 4.80 -12.91
N THR A 58 8.69 4.96 -13.05
CA THR A 58 7.96 6.05 -12.38
C THR A 58 7.62 5.72 -10.93
N ALA A 59 7.77 4.48 -10.50
CA ALA A 59 7.34 4.03 -9.17
C ALA A 59 8.05 4.76 -8.04
N GLY A 60 9.39 4.82 -8.06
CA GLY A 60 10.17 5.48 -7.02
C GLY A 60 9.82 6.96 -6.85
N PRO A 61 9.89 7.76 -7.93
CA PRO A 61 9.49 9.17 -7.86
C PRO A 61 8.04 9.38 -7.41
N ALA A 62 7.12 8.50 -7.81
CA ALA A 62 5.70 8.59 -7.40
C ALA A 62 5.55 8.37 -5.91
N VAL A 63 6.23 7.37 -5.34
CA VAL A 63 6.22 7.08 -3.90
C VAL A 63 6.79 8.27 -3.12
N GLU A 64 7.93 8.80 -3.55
CA GLU A 64 8.56 9.93 -2.87
C GLU A 64 7.65 11.15 -2.87
N ARG A 65 7.00 11.44 -4.01
CA ARG A 65 6.09 12.58 -4.13
C ARG A 65 4.89 12.42 -3.19
N GLN A 66 4.31 11.24 -3.14
CA GLN A 66 3.17 10.94 -2.27
C GLN A 66 3.56 11.14 -0.81
N LEU A 67 4.73 10.64 -0.42
CA LEU A 67 5.17 10.70 0.98
C LEU A 67 5.62 12.07 1.43
N ARG A 68 5.92 12.98 0.49
CA ARG A 68 6.24 14.37 0.80
C ARG A 68 5.00 15.26 0.86
N SER A 69 3.84 14.74 0.45
CA SER A 69 2.59 15.52 0.44
C SER A 69 1.97 15.68 1.84
N ALA A 70 2.34 14.82 2.79
CA ALA A 70 1.88 14.86 4.17
C ALA A 70 2.81 14.03 5.04
N LYS A 71 2.65 14.13 6.36
CA LYS A 71 3.37 13.25 7.28
C LYS A 71 2.59 11.95 7.45
N PHE A 72 3.22 10.84 7.09
CA PHE A 72 2.65 9.51 7.24
C PHE A 72 3.33 8.77 8.40
N ASP A 73 2.53 8.04 9.18
CA ASP A 73 3.03 7.25 10.30
C ASP A 73 3.26 5.80 9.92
N CYS A 74 2.59 5.32 8.88
CA CYS A 74 2.74 3.97 8.36
C CYS A 74 2.44 3.94 6.87
N VAL A 75 3.22 3.15 6.15
CA VAL A 75 2.97 2.84 4.75
C VAL A 75 2.65 1.35 4.67
N VAL A 76 1.45 1.01 4.22
CA VAL A 76 1.04 -0.37 3.97
C VAL A 76 1.30 -0.66 2.50
N ILE A 77 2.18 -1.62 2.23
CA ILE A 77 2.54 -2.00 0.86
C ILE A 77 1.65 -3.16 0.43
N GLY A 78 0.95 -2.97 -0.68
CA GLY A 78 0.01 -3.93 -1.20
C GLY A 78 0.65 -5.21 -1.71
N ALA A 79 -0.10 -6.30 -1.63
CA ALA A 79 0.37 -7.63 -2.03
C ALA A 79 0.81 -7.69 -3.50
N GLY A 80 0.18 -6.92 -4.39
CA GLY A 80 0.55 -6.89 -5.81
C GLY A 80 1.95 -6.36 -6.08
N VAL A 81 2.48 -5.52 -5.19
CA VAL A 81 3.86 -5.03 -5.29
C VAL A 81 4.85 -6.14 -4.93
N ARG A 82 4.47 -7.05 -4.04
CA ARG A 82 5.36 -8.00 -3.39
C ARG A 82 5.25 -9.42 -3.92
N LEU A 83 4.03 -9.92 -4.18
CA LEU A 83 3.80 -11.34 -4.45
C LEU A 83 4.35 -11.84 -5.79
N PRO A 84 4.17 -11.15 -6.93
CA PRO A 84 4.78 -11.64 -8.16
C PRO A 84 6.31 -11.59 -8.07
N PRO A 85 7.01 -12.72 -8.26
CA PRO A 85 8.47 -12.74 -8.15
C PRO A 85 9.18 -11.72 -9.05
N ARG A 86 8.60 -11.43 -10.22
CA ARG A 86 9.13 -10.41 -11.14
C ARG A 86 9.14 -9.01 -10.56
N ASN A 87 8.37 -8.77 -9.48
CA ASN A 87 8.29 -7.46 -8.83
C ASN A 87 9.29 -7.27 -7.68
N LEU A 88 10.24 -8.18 -7.51
CA LEU A 88 11.24 -8.04 -6.45
C LEU A 88 12.01 -6.72 -6.57
N ALA A 89 12.45 -6.37 -7.77
CA ALA A 89 13.14 -5.10 -7.99
C ALA A 89 12.23 -3.90 -7.72
N LEU A 90 10.95 -4.00 -8.05
CA LEU A 90 9.98 -2.97 -7.74
C LEU A 90 9.83 -2.80 -6.22
N LEU A 91 9.77 -3.90 -5.49
CA LEU A 91 9.69 -3.87 -4.02
C LEU A 91 10.90 -3.17 -3.42
N ASP A 92 12.11 -3.46 -3.91
CA ASP A 92 13.33 -2.76 -3.49
C ASP A 92 13.19 -1.24 -3.69
N VAL A 93 12.74 -0.82 -4.86
CA VAL A 93 12.56 0.60 -5.18
C VAL A 93 11.57 1.25 -4.24
N VAL A 94 10.45 0.59 -4.01
CA VAL A 94 9.38 1.12 -3.14
C VAL A 94 9.87 1.27 -1.70
N ILE A 95 10.49 0.24 -1.14
CA ILE A 95 10.98 0.27 0.25
C ILE A 95 12.01 1.37 0.42
N ASN A 96 12.95 1.50 -0.51
CA ASN A 96 14.00 2.51 -0.40
C ASN A 96 13.46 3.92 -0.61
N ALA A 97 12.45 4.10 -1.47
CA ALA A 97 11.77 5.38 -1.61
C ALA A 97 11.05 5.79 -0.31
N VAL A 98 10.41 4.84 0.36
CA VAL A 98 9.76 5.09 1.66
C VAL A 98 10.79 5.51 2.69
N ARG A 99 11.91 4.80 2.80
CA ARG A 99 12.95 5.13 3.77
C ARG A 99 13.56 6.51 3.51
N LYS A 100 13.68 6.89 2.26
CA LYS A 100 14.23 8.19 1.88
C LYS A 100 13.28 9.34 2.18
N ALA A 101 12.00 9.19 1.82
CA ALA A 101 11.02 10.27 1.89
C ALA A 101 10.27 10.32 3.23
N ALA A 102 10.15 9.21 3.93
CA ALA A 102 9.44 9.11 5.21
C ALA A 102 10.20 8.17 6.17
N PRO A 103 11.40 8.56 6.61
CA PRO A 103 12.26 7.66 7.40
C PRO A 103 11.66 7.25 8.74
N ASP A 104 10.70 8.00 9.26
CA ASP A 104 10.06 7.70 10.54
C ASP A 104 8.77 6.88 10.39
N ALA A 105 8.32 6.64 9.18
CA ALA A 105 7.12 5.85 8.95
C ALA A 105 7.42 4.35 9.11
N ALA A 106 6.50 3.64 9.77
CA ALA A 106 6.55 2.18 9.78
C ALA A 106 6.18 1.64 8.39
N ILE A 107 6.71 0.49 8.04
CA ILE A 107 6.37 -0.23 6.81
C ILE A 107 5.63 -1.50 7.20
N ALA A 108 4.44 -1.70 6.63
CA ALA A 108 3.64 -2.89 6.85
C ALA A 108 3.25 -3.51 5.51
N PHE A 109 2.98 -4.80 5.54
CA PHE A 109 2.58 -5.54 4.34
C PHE A 109 1.21 -6.15 4.57
N ASN A 110 0.30 -5.95 3.63
CA ASN A 110 -0.97 -6.66 3.64
C ASN A 110 -0.87 -7.96 2.82
N THR A 111 -1.88 -8.81 2.92
CA THR A 111 -2.03 -9.97 2.05
C THR A 111 -3.12 -9.74 1.00
N ARG A 112 -4.02 -8.80 1.28
CA ARG A 112 -5.06 -8.32 0.39
C ARG A 112 -5.52 -6.95 0.92
N PRO A 113 -6.23 -6.14 0.12
CA PRO A 113 -6.60 -4.78 0.56
C PRO A 113 -7.37 -4.74 1.88
N ASP A 114 -8.28 -5.67 2.12
CA ASP A 114 -9.17 -5.64 3.29
C ASP A 114 -8.50 -6.09 4.60
N ASP A 115 -7.22 -6.49 4.60
CA ASP A 115 -6.45 -6.71 5.83
C ASP A 115 -5.40 -5.61 6.09
N SER A 116 -5.49 -4.50 5.36
CA SER A 116 -4.53 -3.40 5.48
C SER A 116 -4.54 -2.73 6.85
N ALA A 117 -5.70 -2.55 7.45
CA ALA A 117 -5.79 -1.96 8.80
C ALA A 117 -5.16 -2.89 9.85
N ALA A 118 -5.38 -4.19 9.73
CA ALA A 118 -4.73 -5.16 10.60
C ALA A 118 -3.21 -5.11 10.45
N ALA A 119 -2.71 -4.96 9.22
CA ALA A 119 -1.29 -4.83 8.97
C ALA A 119 -0.70 -3.58 9.65
N ALA A 120 -1.34 -2.43 9.48
CA ALA A 120 -0.91 -1.18 10.11
C ALA A 120 -0.97 -1.25 11.63
N ALA A 121 -1.99 -1.93 12.17
CA ALA A 121 -2.19 -2.03 13.63
C ALA A 121 -1.06 -2.76 14.34
N ARG A 122 -0.25 -3.54 13.63
CA ARG A 122 0.94 -4.16 14.22
C ARG A 122 1.98 -3.13 14.64
N TRP A 123 1.97 -1.94 14.02
CA TRP A 123 3.02 -0.94 14.15
C TRP A 123 2.53 0.41 14.66
N VAL A 124 1.24 0.72 14.51
CA VAL A 124 0.65 2.01 14.84
C VAL A 124 -0.50 1.80 15.81
N ALA A 125 -0.49 2.58 16.90
CA ALA A 125 -1.59 2.52 17.87
C ALA A 125 -2.87 3.08 17.26
N ALA A 126 -4.02 2.54 17.70
CA ALA A 126 -5.31 3.07 17.31
C ALA A 126 -5.45 4.52 17.78
N GLY A 127 -6.08 5.35 16.96
CA GLY A 127 -6.45 6.71 17.33
C GLY A 127 -7.75 6.75 18.10
N ASN A 128 -8.03 7.89 18.67
CA ASN A 128 -9.28 8.13 19.40
C ASN A 128 -10.22 8.99 18.62
#